data_a73fdee40e2c702c65f5e069f9ddcb0e
#
_entry.id   a73fdee40e2c702c65f5e069f9ddcb0e
#
_cell.length_a   1.000
_cell.length_b   1.000
_cell.length_c   1.000
_cell.angle_alpha   90.00
_cell.angle_beta   90.00
_cell.angle_gamma   90.00
#
_symmetry.space_group_name_H-M   'P 1'
#
loop_
_entity.id
_entity.type
_entity.pdbx_description
1 polymer ?
#
loop_
_entity_poly.entity_id
_entity_poly.type
_entity_poly.pdbx_seq_one_letter_code
_entity_poly.pdbx_strand_id
1 'polypeptide(L)'
;MRPCFLVVDNEYPGSISTRKLVLESAKLNVLTAYTADEAIRVIERFPNIDGIVLDTQLKGRPCAEVIGLLRNSHKNMPIITVSPSGHDPCGGEQFHVSTFDPKQLLEAVRQISPTRMSYVVKRENEIVSGVGSP
;
A
#
# COMPACT_ATOMS: atom_id res chain seq x y z
N MET A 1 15.20 9.16 -0.06
CA MET A 1 14.35 8.45 0.92
C MET A 1 13.36 7.55 0.19
N ARG A 2 13.19 6.34 0.67
CA ARG A 2 12.24 5.39 0.06
C ARG A 2 10.82 5.68 0.52
N PRO A 3 9.83 5.60 -0.37
CA PRO A 3 8.44 5.70 0.06
C PRO A 3 8.08 4.62 1.07
N CYS A 4 7.18 4.95 1.98
CA CYS A 4 6.72 4.03 3.02
C CYS A 4 5.22 3.83 2.90
N PHE A 5 4.79 2.57 2.83
CA PHE A 5 3.38 2.21 2.73
C PHE A 5 2.96 1.34 3.90
N LEU A 6 1.73 1.55 4.34
CA LEU A 6 1.10 0.69 5.33
C LEU A 6 0.24 -0.35 4.60
N VAL A 7 0.52 -1.62 4.84
CA VAL A 7 -0.31 -2.72 4.32
C VAL A 7 -1.23 -3.19 5.44
N VAL A 8 -2.53 -3.05 5.22
CA VAL A 8 -3.58 -3.52 6.13
C VAL A 8 -4.17 -4.79 5.53
N ASP A 9 -3.85 -5.92 6.11
CA ASP A 9 -4.12 -7.23 5.51
C ASP A 9 -4.78 -8.15 6.52
N ASN A 10 -5.47 -9.18 6.02
CA ASN A 10 -5.98 -10.24 6.88
C ASN A 10 -4.82 -11.12 7.34
N GLU A 11 -4.80 -11.41 8.63
CA GLU A 11 -3.79 -12.30 9.19
C GLU A 11 -4.32 -13.73 9.25
N TYR A 12 -3.52 -14.67 8.75
CA TYR A 12 -3.73 -16.10 8.96
C TYR A 12 -2.51 -16.65 9.69
N PRO A 13 -2.68 -17.52 10.67
CA PRO A 13 -1.53 -18.13 11.36
C PRO A 13 -0.54 -18.73 10.36
N GLY A 14 0.72 -18.34 10.46
CA GLY A 14 1.77 -18.84 9.60
C GLY A 14 1.82 -18.25 8.19
N SER A 15 0.94 -17.30 7.86
CA SER A 15 0.97 -16.69 6.53
C SER A 15 1.86 -15.44 6.51
N ILE A 16 2.39 -15.16 5.33
CA ILE A 16 3.18 -13.94 5.07
C ILE A 16 2.39 -13.10 4.08
N SER A 17 2.30 -11.81 4.31
CA SER A 17 1.60 -10.91 3.41
C SER A 17 2.31 -10.86 2.06
N THR A 18 1.64 -11.33 1.01
CA THR A 18 2.17 -11.27 -0.35
C THR A 18 2.33 -9.82 -0.79
N ARG A 19 1.41 -8.96 -0.39
CA ARG A 19 1.46 -7.53 -0.74
C ARG A 19 2.69 -6.86 -0.14
N LYS A 20 3.01 -7.19 1.10
CA LYS A 20 4.24 -6.72 1.73
C LYS A 20 5.46 -7.13 0.92
N LEU A 21 5.54 -8.40 0.51
CA LEU A 21 6.66 -8.90 -0.26
C LEU A 21 6.78 -8.20 -1.62
N VAL A 22 5.66 -7.97 -2.30
CA VAL A 22 5.65 -7.26 -3.59
C VAL A 22 6.22 -5.85 -3.43
N LEU A 23 5.75 -5.11 -2.42
CA LEU A 23 6.22 -3.75 -2.20
C LEU A 23 7.68 -3.70 -1.79
N GLU A 24 8.11 -4.62 -0.92
CA GLU A 24 9.51 -4.69 -0.51
C GLU A 24 10.43 -5.04 -1.69
N SER A 25 9.96 -5.88 -2.62
CA SER A 25 10.73 -6.20 -3.82
C SER A 25 10.96 -4.99 -4.72
N ALA A 26 10.08 -3.98 -4.63
CA ALA A 26 10.21 -2.72 -5.35
C ALA A 26 10.97 -1.66 -4.54
N LYS A 27 11.67 -2.07 -3.48
CA LYS A 27 12.49 -1.19 -2.65
C LYS A 27 11.69 -0.15 -1.86
N LEU A 28 10.47 -0.50 -1.50
CA LEU A 28 9.63 0.34 -0.64
C LEU A 28 9.77 -0.10 0.80
N ASN A 29 9.62 0.84 1.71
CA ASN A 29 9.49 0.53 3.13
C ASN A 29 8.04 0.16 3.42
N VAL A 30 7.83 -0.89 4.20
CA VAL A 30 6.48 -1.40 4.47
C VAL A 30 6.27 -1.56 5.95
N LEU A 31 5.17 -0.98 6.43
CA LEU A 31 4.62 -1.26 7.75
C LEU A 31 3.38 -2.13 7.56
N THR A 32 3.04 -2.94 8.54
CA THR A 32 1.89 -3.84 8.45
C THR A 32 0.94 -3.64 9.61
N ALA A 33 -0.35 -3.84 9.34
CA ALA A 33 -1.40 -3.89 10.35
C ALA A 33 -2.41 -4.96 9.92
N TYR A 34 -3.05 -5.58 10.88
CA TYR A 34 -3.98 -6.69 10.62
C TYR A 34 -5.39 -6.40 11.07
N THR A 35 -5.63 -5.23 11.63
CA THR A 35 -6.95 -4.74 12.01
C THR A 35 -7.04 -3.24 11.71
N ALA A 36 -8.27 -2.73 11.64
CA ALA A 36 -8.48 -1.30 11.46
C ALA A 36 -7.90 -0.48 12.61
N ASP A 37 -8.10 -0.93 13.85
CA ASP A 37 -7.59 -0.23 15.02
C ASP A 37 -6.06 -0.17 15.02
N GLU A 38 -5.41 -1.28 14.67
CA GLU A 38 -3.96 -1.33 14.55
C GLU A 38 -3.46 -0.38 13.47
N ALA A 39 -4.16 -0.33 12.32
CA ALA A 39 -3.80 0.58 11.22
C ALA A 39 -3.86 2.04 11.66
N ILE A 40 -4.90 2.41 12.41
CA ILE A 40 -5.03 3.78 12.93
C ILE A 40 -3.88 4.12 13.86
N ARG A 41 -3.52 3.21 14.76
CA ARG A 41 -2.38 3.41 15.66
C ARG A 41 -1.07 3.60 14.90
N VAL A 42 -0.86 2.83 13.83
CA VAL A 42 0.34 2.96 13.00
C VAL A 42 0.38 4.32 12.32
N ILE A 43 -0.74 4.78 11.77
CA ILE A 43 -0.80 6.09 11.10
C ILE A 43 -0.52 7.23 12.07
N GLU A 44 -1.08 7.15 13.27
CA GLU A 44 -0.85 8.17 14.29
C GLU A 44 0.61 8.23 14.74
N ARG A 45 1.25 7.08 14.80
CA ARG A 45 2.65 6.97 15.19
C ARG A 45 3.61 7.34 14.07
N PHE A 46 3.24 7.05 12.83
CA PHE A 46 4.08 7.28 11.64
C PHE A 46 3.32 8.12 10.62
N PRO A 47 3.15 9.43 10.87
CA PRO A 47 2.32 10.28 10.00
C PRO A 47 2.92 10.54 8.61
N ASN A 48 4.18 10.16 8.39
CA ASN A 48 4.87 10.39 7.11
C ASN A 48 4.71 9.21 6.13
N ILE A 49 3.77 8.32 6.39
CA ILE A 49 3.42 7.24 5.45
C ILE A 49 2.91 7.87 4.15
N ASP A 50 3.35 7.32 3.01
CA ASP A 50 2.99 7.84 1.70
C ASP A 50 1.65 7.32 1.20
N GLY A 51 1.21 6.16 1.68
CA GLY A 51 -0.08 5.59 1.30
C GLY A 51 -0.39 4.31 2.06
N ILE A 52 -1.60 3.81 1.83
CA ILE A 52 -2.12 2.61 2.48
C ILE A 52 -2.58 1.63 1.42
N VAL A 53 -2.23 0.36 1.60
CA VAL A 53 -2.79 -0.75 0.82
C VAL A 53 -3.74 -1.51 1.73
N LEU A 54 -5.03 -1.51 1.39
CA LEU A 54 -6.09 -2.05 2.23
C LEU A 54 -6.76 -3.25 1.59
N ASP A 55 -6.76 -4.38 2.28
CA ASP A 55 -7.54 -5.55 1.88
C ASP A 55 -9.02 -5.26 2.13
N THR A 56 -9.84 -5.37 1.09
CA THR A 56 -11.28 -5.10 1.20
C THR A 56 -12.02 -6.15 2.01
N GLN A 57 -11.40 -7.30 2.27
CA GLN A 57 -11.99 -8.41 3.02
C GLN A 57 -11.50 -8.45 4.47
N LEU A 58 -11.03 -7.34 4.98
CA LEU A 58 -10.59 -7.24 6.36
C LEU A 58 -11.74 -7.60 7.31
N LYS A 59 -11.46 -8.51 8.24
CA LYS A 59 -12.47 -8.98 9.19
C LYS A 59 -12.83 -7.90 10.20
N GLY A 60 -14.08 -7.95 10.67
CA GLY A 60 -14.55 -7.12 11.77
C GLY A 60 -15.27 -5.86 11.37
N ARG A 61 -14.93 -5.26 10.22
CA ARG A 61 -15.57 -4.03 9.75
C ARG A 61 -15.70 -4.00 8.24
N PRO A 62 -16.78 -3.43 7.70
CA PRO A 62 -16.87 -3.20 6.26
C PRO A 62 -15.76 -2.25 5.79
N CYS A 63 -15.25 -2.46 4.59
CA CYS A 63 -14.12 -1.67 4.10
C CYS A 63 -14.44 -0.17 3.99
N ALA A 64 -15.67 0.19 3.66
CA ALA A 64 -16.08 1.60 3.61
C ALA A 64 -15.94 2.28 4.97
N GLU A 65 -16.27 1.56 6.04
CA GLU A 65 -16.10 2.07 7.40
C GLU A 65 -14.63 2.22 7.75
N VAL A 66 -13.81 1.23 7.38
CA VAL A 66 -12.36 1.31 7.62
C VAL A 66 -11.75 2.51 6.90
N ILE A 67 -12.13 2.74 5.65
CA ILE A 67 -11.65 3.90 4.89
C ILE A 67 -12.06 5.20 5.58
N GLY A 68 -13.29 5.30 6.06
CA GLY A 68 -13.75 6.47 6.80
C GLY A 68 -12.92 6.75 8.04
N LEU A 69 -12.61 5.70 8.80
CA LEU A 69 -11.78 5.82 10.01
C LEU A 69 -10.35 6.25 9.67
N LEU A 70 -9.77 5.68 8.62
CA LEU A 70 -8.42 6.05 8.18
C LEU A 70 -8.36 7.50 7.74
N ARG A 71 -9.35 7.98 7.00
CA ARG A 71 -9.40 9.36 6.55
C ARG A 71 -9.68 10.35 7.67
N ASN A 72 -10.36 9.94 8.74
CA ASN A 72 -10.49 10.77 9.93
C ASN A 72 -9.15 10.97 10.64
N SER A 73 -8.29 9.96 10.61
CA SER A 73 -6.96 10.05 11.19
C SER A 73 -5.99 10.82 10.28
N HIS A 74 -6.16 10.69 8.96
CA HIS A 74 -5.32 11.38 7.99
C HIS A 74 -6.11 11.67 6.72
N LYS A 75 -6.60 12.88 6.61
CA LYS A 75 -7.61 13.30 5.63
C LYS A 75 -7.21 13.03 4.17
N ASN A 76 -5.96 13.28 3.81
CA ASN A 76 -5.50 13.20 2.42
C ASN A 76 -4.66 11.95 2.15
N MET A 77 -4.73 10.93 3.00
CA MET A 77 -3.97 9.72 2.83
C MET A 77 -4.43 8.95 1.58
N PRO A 78 -3.56 8.71 0.60
CA PRO A 78 -3.91 7.86 -0.54
C PRO A 78 -4.15 6.43 -0.09
N ILE A 79 -5.21 5.82 -0.60
CA ILE A 79 -5.59 4.44 -0.26
C ILE A 79 -5.70 3.63 -1.54
N ILE A 80 -5.05 2.46 -1.56
CA ILE A 80 -5.20 1.46 -2.61
C ILE A 80 -5.98 0.32 -2.00
N THR A 81 -7.17 0.03 -2.55
CA THR A 81 -7.94 -1.13 -2.12
C THR A 81 -7.57 -2.34 -2.98
N VAL A 82 -7.49 -3.49 -2.35
CA VAL A 82 -7.14 -4.74 -3.01
C VAL A 82 -8.25 -5.75 -2.76
N SER A 83 -8.84 -6.30 -3.83
CA SER A 83 -9.88 -7.31 -3.70
C SER A 83 -9.72 -8.38 -4.78
N PRO A 84 -10.29 -9.59 -4.56
CA PRO A 84 -10.27 -10.63 -5.59
C PRO A 84 -11.19 -10.33 -6.77
N SER A 85 -12.19 -9.47 -6.60
CA SER A 85 -13.09 -9.08 -7.67
C SER A 85 -12.53 -7.89 -8.46
N GLY A 86 -13.03 -7.71 -9.67
CA GLY A 86 -12.58 -6.61 -10.53
C GLY A 86 -13.16 -5.26 -10.20
N HIS A 87 -13.98 -5.14 -9.16
CA HIS A 87 -14.59 -3.88 -8.76
C HIS A 87 -14.33 -3.59 -7.29
N ASP A 88 -14.39 -2.31 -6.92
CA ASP A 88 -14.14 -1.86 -5.57
C ASP A 88 -15.43 -1.93 -4.73
N PRO A 89 -15.54 -2.85 -3.77
CA PRO A 89 -16.73 -2.95 -2.92
C PRO A 89 -16.83 -1.83 -1.90
N CYS A 90 -15.77 -1.06 -1.69
CA CYS A 90 -15.75 0.00 -0.69
C CYS A 90 -16.36 1.31 -1.19
N GLY A 91 -16.41 1.50 -2.49
CA GLY A 91 -16.82 2.76 -3.08
C GLY A 91 -15.81 3.89 -2.85
N GLY A 92 -16.05 5.05 -3.42
CA GLY A 92 -15.20 6.22 -3.21
C GLY A 92 -14.16 6.43 -4.30
N GLU A 93 -13.19 7.32 -4.03
CA GLU A 93 -12.22 7.78 -5.02
C GLU A 93 -10.83 7.17 -4.83
N GLN A 94 -10.71 6.11 -4.06
CA GLN A 94 -9.44 5.44 -3.87
C GLN A 94 -9.08 4.59 -5.08
N PHE A 95 -7.78 4.30 -5.21
CA PHE A 95 -7.30 3.37 -6.23
C PHE A 95 -7.73 1.94 -5.91
N HIS A 96 -8.07 1.17 -6.93
CA HIS A 96 -8.48 -0.22 -6.74
C HIS A 96 -7.69 -1.14 -7.65
N VAL A 97 -7.19 -2.25 -7.08
CA VAL A 97 -6.42 -3.25 -7.84
C VAL A 97 -6.90 -4.66 -7.51
N SER A 98 -6.65 -5.58 -8.43
CA SER A 98 -6.94 -6.99 -8.23
C SER A 98 -5.88 -7.64 -7.32
N THR A 99 -6.32 -8.48 -6.40
CA THR A 99 -5.46 -9.22 -5.49
C THR A 99 -4.37 -10.01 -6.21
N PHE A 100 -4.65 -10.51 -7.42
CA PHE A 100 -3.76 -11.43 -8.10
C PHE A 100 -2.82 -10.77 -9.11
N ASP A 101 -2.76 -9.45 -9.12
CA ASP A 101 -1.90 -8.75 -10.10
C ASP A 101 -0.91 -7.83 -9.39
N PRO A 102 0.32 -8.32 -9.11
CA PRO A 102 1.35 -7.48 -8.50
C PRO A 102 1.71 -6.25 -9.33
N LYS A 103 1.60 -6.33 -10.66
CA LYS A 103 1.91 -5.21 -11.54
C LYS A 103 0.91 -4.07 -11.36
N GLN A 104 -0.38 -4.39 -11.18
CA GLN A 104 -1.38 -3.37 -10.90
C GLN A 104 -1.11 -2.66 -9.58
N LEU A 105 -0.71 -3.42 -8.56
CA LEU A 105 -0.38 -2.84 -7.26
C LEU A 105 0.80 -1.87 -7.37
N LEU A 106 1.86 -2.27 -8.03
CA LEU A 106 3.04 -1.42 -8.20
C LEU A 106 2.73 -0.17 -9.05
N GLU A 107 1.87 -0.31 -10.06
CA GLU A 107 1.46 0.82 -10.87
C GLU A 107 0.62 1.82 -10.07
N ALA A 108 -0.29 1.33 -9.22
CA ALA A 108 -1.07 2.20 -8.34
C ALA A 108 -0.17 2.97 -7.35
N VAL A 109 0.82 2.29 -6.78
CA VAL A 109 1.80 2.92 -5.90
C VAL A 109 2.57 4.01 -6.63
N ARG A 110 2.96 3.73 -7.88
CA ARG A 110 3.67 4.70 -8.71
C ARG A 110 2.84 5.96 -8.97
N GLN A 111 1.54 5.80 -9.19
CA GLN A 111 0.65 6.93 -9.41
C GLN A 111 0.50 7.81 -8.16
N ILE A 112 0.55 7.20 -6.98
CA ILE A 112 0.44 7.93 -5.72
C ILE A 112 1.69 8.76 -5.43
N SER A 113 2.87 8.19 -5.67
CA SER A 113 4.14 8.85 -5.36
C SER A 113 5.04 8.86 -6.60
N PRO A 114 4.63 9.53 -7.68
CA PRO A 114 5.34 9.44 -8.95
C PRO A 114 6.78 9.90 -8.88
N THR A 115 7.07 10.99 -8.18
CA THR A 115 8.43 11.51 -8.08
C THR A 115 9.34 10.54 -7.33
N ARG A 116 8.88 10.03 -6.18
CA ARG A 116 9.65 9.12 -5.36
C ARG A 116 9.83 7.77 -6.06
N MET A 117 8.80 7.26 -6.69
CA MET A 117 8.87 5.99 -7.43
C MET A 117 9.77 6.13 -8.65
N SER A 118 9.72 7.23 -9.35
CA SER A 118 10.62 7.49 -10.48
C SER A 118 12.07 7.47 -10.05
N TYR A 119 12.38 8.05 -8.88
CA TYR A 119 13.72 8.02 -8.32
C TYR A 119 14.19 6.58 -8.04
N VAL A 120 13.34 5.79 -7.40
CA VAL A 120 13.67 4.40 -7.07
C VAL A 120 13.91 3.58 -8.33
N VAL A 121 13.01 3.67 -9.30
CA VAL A 121 13.13 2.93 -10.57
C VAL A 121 14.37 3.36 -11.33
N LYS A 122 14.62 4.65 -11.42
CA LYS A 122 15.80 5.18 -12.11
C LYS A 122 17.09 4.64 -11.49
N ARG A 123 17.18 4.64 -10.16
CA ARG A 123 18.36 4.13 -9.48
C ARG A 123 18.56 2.63 -9.71
N GLU A 124 17.51 1.86 -9.70
CA GLU A 124 17.61 0.42 -10.02
C GLU A 124 18.06 0.18 -11.44
N ASN A 125 17.54 0.94 -12.39
CA ASN A 125 17.97 0.83 -13.79
C ASN A 125 19.44 1.16 -13.97
N GLU A 126 19.93 2.18 -13.28
CA GLU A 126 21.35 2.53 -13.28
C GLU A 126 22.22 1.38 -12.79
N ILE A 127 21.80 0.72 -11.71
CA ILE A 127 22.52 -0.42 -11.15
C ILE A 127 22.49 -1.60 -12.12
N VAL A 128 21.32 -1.92 -12.66
CA VAL A 128 21.15 -3.07 -13.57
C VAL A 128 21.89 -2.87 -14.89
N SER A 129 21.90 -1.66 -15.42
CA SER A 129 22.56 -1.36 -16.69
C SER A 129 24.09 -1.26 -16.57
N GLY A 130 24.63 -1.31 -15.36
CA GLY A 130 26.05 -1.13 -15.12
C GLY A 130 26.52 0.30 -15.25
N VAL A 131 25.61 1.23 -15.46
CA VAL A 131 25.93 2.65 -15.46
C VAL A 131 26.00 3.08 -14.00
N GLY A 132 27.17 3.29 -13.51
CA GLY A 132 27.36 3.77 -12.16
C GLY A 132 26.63 5.08 -11.96
N SER A 133 26.10 5.27 -10.74
CA SER A 133 25.51 6.55 -10.40
C SER A 133 26.60 7.60 -10.44
N PRO A 134 26.38 8.70 -11.13
CA PRO A 134 27.35 9.78 -11.14
C PRO A 134 27.52 10.38 -9.77
#